data_d2e5f7d323a07e9c9fd0e59b76ebfa28
#
_entry.id   d2e5f7d323a07e9c9fd0e59b76ebfa28
#
_cell.length_a   1.000
_cell.length_b   1.000
_cell.length_c   1.000
_cell.angle_alpha   90.00
_cell.angle_beta   90.00
_cell.angle_gamma   90.00
#
_symmetry.space_group_name_H-M   'P 1'
#
loop_
_entity.id
_entity.type
_entity.pdbx_description
1 polymer ?
#
loop_
_entity_poly.entity_id
_entity_poly.type
_entity_poly.pdbx_seq_one_letter_code
_entity_poly.pdbx_strand_id
1 'polypeptide(L)'
;MKLRTLSSILVTLGALGSVQTSRGEDVVTVDPAIAAYQQVSGVTGSLSSIGSDTLNNLMTLWAEGFKAKYPNVNIQIEGKGSSTAPVALIEGTAQLGPMSRAMKSEEIDEFEKKFGYKPLEVKVAVDALAVYTHKDNPIKGLTLQQVDSIFSDRKSVV
;
A
#
# COMPACT_ATOMS: atom_id res chain seq x y z
N MET A 1 76.52 -25.55 -23.59
CA MET A 1 75.95 -24.65 -22.61
C MET A 1 74.89 -23.82 -23.32
N LYS A 2 73.64 -24.16 -23.18
CA LYS A 2 72.52 -23.56 -23.93
C LYS A 2 71.65 -22.74 -22.96
N LEU A 3 71.63 -21.42 -23.17
CA LEU A 3 70.75 -20.50 -22.47
C LEU A 3 69.30 -20.68 -22.99
N ARG A 4 68.36 -20.86 -22.09
CA ARG A 4 66.92 -20.83 -22.38
C ARG A 4 66.36 -19.51 -21.89
N THR A 5 65.88 -18.71 -22.85
CA THR A 5 65.13 -17.47 -22.61
C THR A 5 63.74 -17.80 -22.11
N LEU A 6 63.34 -17.28 -20.94
CA LEU A 6 61.99 -17.27 -20.44
C LEU A 6 61.26 -16.08 -21.04
N SER A 7 60.19 -16.36 -21.79
CA SER A 7 59.22 -15.37 -22.24
C SER A 7 58.20 -15.10 -21.12
N SER A 8 58.19 -13.87 -20.64
CA SER A 8 57.17 -13.38 -19.69
C SER A 8 55.90 -13.04 -20.43
N ILE A 9 54.82 -13.76 -20.11
CA ILE A 9 53.48 -13.44 -20.58
C ILE A 9 52.87 -12.46 -19.58
N LEU A 10 52.63 -11.22 -20.06
CA LEU A 10 51.96 -10.16 -19.32
C LEU A 10 50.43 -10.36 -19.47
N VAL A 11 49.79 -10.84 -18.43
CA VAL A 11 48.34 -10.94 -18.38
C VAL A 11 47.77 -9.61 -17.89
N THR A 12 47.18 -8.84 -18.79
CA THR A 12 46.42 -7.62 -18.47
C THR A 12 45.06 -8.03 -17.92
N LEU A 13 44.88 -7.90 -16.61
CA LEU A 13 43.62 -8.09 -15.91
C LEU A 13 42.73 -6.85 -16.18
N GLY A 14 41.76 -6.98 -17.09
CA GLY A 14 40.75 -5.96 -17.33
C GLY A 14 39.82 -5.84 -16.12
N ALA A 15 39.86 -4.72 -15.43
CA ALA A 15 38.92 -4.37 -14.39
C ALA A 15 37.56 -4.06 -15.02
N LEU A 16 36.61 -5.03 -14.95
CA LEU A 16 35.21 -4.76 -15.17
C LEU A 16 34.68 -3.95 -13.99
N GLY A 17 34.62 -2.65 -14.17
CA GLY A 17 33.94 -1.75 -13.26
C GLY A 17 32.45 -2.04 -13.28
N SER A 18 31.95 -2.72 -12.26
CA SER A 18 30.52 -2.83 -11.96
C SER A 18 30.01 -1.44 -11.59
N VAL A 19 29.26 -0.84 -12.51
CA VAL A 19 28.45 0.36 -12.22
C VAL A 19 27.33 -0.07 -11.29
N GLN A 20 27.56 0.07 -9.99
CA GLN A 20 26.49 0.01 -9.02
C GLN A 20 25.64 1.27 -9.18
N THR A 21 24.50 1.16 -9.87
CA THR A 21 23.44 2.14 -9.76
C THR A 21 22.86 2.02 -8.35
N SER A 22 23.39 2.81 -7.42
CA SER A 22 22.71 3.06 -6.15
C SER A 22 21.38 3.74 -6.49
N ARG A 23 20.28 2.98 -6.49
CA ARG A 23 18.96 3.57 -6.29
C ARG A 23 19.02 4.16 -4.89
N GLY A 24 19.14 5.48 -4.82
CA GLY A 24 18.88 6.20 -3.59
C GLY A 24 17.45 5.84 -3.17
N GLU A 25 17.28 5.14 -2.07
CA GLU A 25 15.99 5.09 -1.41
C GLU A 25 15.67 6.53 -1.04
N ASP A 26 14.61 7.09 -1.64
CA ASP A 26 14.07 8.36 -1.23
C ASP A 26 13.66 8.21 0.24
N VAL A 27 14.49 8.72 1.14
CA VAL A 27 14.22 8.72 2.58
C VAL A 27 13.01 9.61 2.78
N VAL A 28 11.86 9.01 3.01
CA VAL A 28 10.63 9.72 3.35
C VAL A 28 10.86 10.45 4.68
N THR A 29 10.96 11.77 4.62
CA THR A 29 11.11 12.59 5.81
C THR A 29 9.72 12.88 6.39
N VAL A 30 9.51 12.51 7.63
CA VAL A 30 8.28 12.82 8.36
C VAL A 30 8.25 14.32 8.64
N ASP A 31 7.08 14.95 8.46
CA ASP A 31 6.89 16.37 8.78
C ASP A 31 7.31 16.64 10.24
N PRO A 32 8.27 17.53 10.48
CA PRO A 32 8.77 17.85 11.83
C PRO A 32 7.70 18.46 12.76
N ALA A 33 6.59 18.97 12.21
CA ALA A 33 5.45 19.43 12.99
C ALA A 33 4.63 18.28 13.61
N ILE A 34 4.80 17.05 13.12
CA ILE A 34 4.16 15.86 13.70
C ILE A 34 4.93 15.45 14.96
N ALA A 35 4.30 15.57 16.13
CA ALA A 35 4.90 15.13 17.37
C ALA A 35 5.21 13.62 17.36
N ALA A 36 6.36 13.25 17.92
CA ALA A 36 6.71 11.85 18.05
C ALA A 36 5.70 11.10 18.94
N TYR A 37 5.29 9.92 18.50
CA TYR A 37 4.35 9.09 19.24
C TYR A 37 4.91 8.71 20.62
N GLN A 38 4.14 8.97 21.68
CA GLN A 38 4.48 8.60 23.05
C GLN A 38 3.77 7.29 23.40
N GLN A 39 4.54 6.25 23.69
CA GLN A 39 4.00 4.95 24.09
C GLN A 39 3.40 5.06 25.51
N VAL A 40 2.19 4.50 25.67
CA VAL A 40 1.50 4.42 26.96
C VAL A 40 1.53 2.99 27.49
N SER A 41 1.47 2.82 28.80
CA SER A 41 1.46 1.50 29.44
C SER A 41 0.03 0.90 29.49
N GLY A 42 -0.07 -0.42 29.64
CA GLY A 42 -1.34 -1.10 29.90
C GLY A 42 -2.21 -1.34 28.66
N VAL A 43 -1.71 -1.12 27.45
CA VAL A 43 -2.45 -1.39 26.21
C VAL A 43 -2.43 -2.89 25.90
N THR A 44 -3.60 -3.51 25.97
CA THR A 44 -3.83 -4.95 25.71
C THR A 44 -5.18 -5.14 25.04
N GLY A 45 -5.40 -6.30 24.44
CA GLY A 45 -6.70 -6.67 23.86
C GLY A 45 -6.61 -7.16 22.44
N SER A 46 -7.77 -7.20 21.76
CA SER A 46 -7.86 -7.64 20.37
C SER A 46 -8.49 -6.55 19.52
N LEU A 47 -7.95 -6.34 18.33
CA LEU A 47 -8.48 -5.48 17.28
C LEU A 47 -8.74 -6.31 16.04
N SER A 48 -9.86 -6.09 15.39
CA SER A 48 -10.22 -6.66 14.10
C SER A 48 -10.35 -5.54 13.06
N SER A 49 -9.74 -5.77 11.91
CA SER A 49 -9.76 -4.88 10.74
C SER A 49 -10.32 -5.65 9.56
N ILE A 50 -11.49 -5.26 9.07
CA ILE A 50 -12.17 -5.92 7.94
C ILE A 50 -12.51 -4.88 6.89
N GLY A 51 -12.07 -5.09 5.64
CA GLY A 51 -12.41 -4.17 4.57
C GLY A 51 -11.57 -4.31 3.30
N SER A 52 -11.07 -3.21 2.80
CA SER A 52 -10.43 -3.08 1.49
C SER A 52 -9.18 -3.95 1.31
N ASP A 53 -9.14 -4.68 0.21
CA ASP A 53 -7.94 -5.40 -0.24
C ASP A 53 -6.82 -4.43 -0.62
N THR A 54 -7.15 -3.26 -1.19
CA THR A 54 -6.18 -2.22 -1.55
C THR A 54 -5.35 -1.77 -0.34
N LEU A 55 -5.98 -1.65 0.84
CA LEU A 55 -5.30 -1.21 2.06
C LEU A 55 -4.71 -2.36 2.88
N ASN A 56 -4.92 -3.61 2.49
CA ASN A 56 -4.56 -4.76 3.30
C ASN A 56 -3.07 -4.80 3.67
N ASN A 57 -2.17 -4.54 2.71
CA ASN A 57 -0.73 -4.52 2.95
C ASN A 57 -0.34 -3.38 3.90
N LEU A 58 -0.93 -2.18 3.73
CA LEU A 58 -0.66 -1.04 4.61
C LEU A 58 -1.12 -1.33 6.04
N MET A 59 -2.32 -1.91 6.20
CA MET A 59 -2.86 -2.31 7.50
C MET A 59 -1.96 -3.36 8.18
N THR A 60 -1.40 -4.30 7.41
CA THR A 60 -0.48 -5.32 7.93
C THR A 60 0.80 -4.67 8.47
N LEU A 61 1.43 -3.79 7.71
CA LEU A 61 2.63 -3.05 8.15
C LEU A 61 2.37 -2.21 9.41
N TRP A 62 1.20 -1.55 9.48
CA TRP A 62 0.82 -0.81 10.68
C TRP A 62 0.57 -1.71 11.88
N ALA A 63 -0.05 -2.88 11.68
CA ALA A 63 -0.26 -3.85 12.74
C ALA A 63 1.06 -4.39 13.29
N GLU A 64 2.03 -4.67 12.43
CA GLU A 64 3.38 -5.08 12.83
C GLU A 64 4.08 -3.98 13.64
N GLY A 65 4.06 -2.75 13.15
CA GLY A 65 4.64 -1.61 13.86
C GLY A 65 3.94 -1.32 15.20
N PHE A 66 2.61 -1.49 15.27
CA PHE A 66 1.86 -1.33 16.50
C PHE A 66 2.16 -2.45 17.50
N LYS A 67 2.20 -3.70 17.03
CA LYS A 67 2.53 -4.87 17.86
C LYS A 67 3.95 -4.82 18.42
N ALA A 68 4.92 -4.24 17.69
CA ALA A 68 6.27 -4.00 18.20
C ALA A 68 6.28 -3.08 19.43
N LYS A 69 5.32 -2.12 19.51
CA LYS A 69 5.15 -1.22 20.66
C LYS A 69 4.26 -1.85 21.75
N TYR A 70 3.29 -2.66 21.36
CA TYR A 70 2.27 -3.24 22.25
C TYR A 70 2.12 -4.74 22.01
N PRO A 71 3.07 -5.57 22.49
CA PRO A 71 3.12 -7.00 22.19
C PRO A 71 1.91 -7.80 22.71
N ASN A 72 1.18 -7.25 23.68
CA ASN A 72 -0.02 -7.86 24.25
C ASN A 72 -1.32 -7.52 23.49
N VAL A 73 -1.22 -6.82 22.34
CA VAL A 73 -2.36 -6.57 21.47
C VAL A 73 -2.39 -7.60 20.35
N ASN A 74 -3.52 -8.28 20.19
CA ASN A 74 -3.78 -9.16 19.06
C ASN A 74 -4.52 -8.40 17.95
N ILE A 75 -3.96 -8.39 16.74
CA ILE A 75 -4.57 -7.70 15.60
C ILE A 75 -4.85 -8.71 14.49
N GLN A 76 -6.11 -8.76 14.05
CA GLN A 76 -6.58 -9.57 12.94
C GLN A 76 -6.92 -8.65 11.76
N ILE A 77 -6.45 -9.01 10.56
CA ILE A 77 -6.67 -8.21 9.36
C ILE A 77 -7.25 -9.11 8.28
N GLU A 78 -8.37 -8.69 7.70
CA GLU A 78 -9.06 -9.40 6.64
C GLU A 78 -9.38 -8.45 5.47
N GLY A 79 -8.78 -8.72 4.30
CA GLY A 79 -9.13 -8.09 3.04
C GLY A 79 -10.33 -8.82 2.42
N LYS A 80 -11.48 -8.17 2.34
CA LYS A 80 -12.73 -8.72 1.79
C LYS A 80 -13.49 -7.72 0.92
N GLY A 81 -12.80 -6.66 0.51
CA GLY A 81 -13.40 -5.54 -0.23
C GLY A 81 -14.01 -4.45 0.65
N SER A 82 -13.98 -3.21 0.16
CA SER A 82 -14.44 -2.02 0.91
C SER A 82 -15.91 -2.08 1.35
N SER A 83 -16.76 -2.86 0.67
CA SER A 83 -18.18 -3.00 1.03
C SER A 83 -18.43 -3.82 2.29
N THR A 84 -17.46 -4.60 2.74
CA THR A 84 -17.57 -5.40 3.97
C THR A 84 -17.29 -4.59 5.23
N ALA A 85 -16.54 -3.48 5.09
CA ALA A 85 -16.13 -2.65 6.22
C ALA A 85 -17.32 -2.02 6.98
N PRO A 86 -18.30 -1.35 6.33
CA PRO A 86 -19.44 -0.78 7.03
C PRO A 86 -20.25 -1.82 7.78
N VAL A 87 -20.50 -2.98 7.17
CA VAL A 87 -21.23 -4.09 7.77
C VAL A 87 -20.52 -4.58 9.03
N ALA A 88 -19.21 -4.87 8.94
CA ALA A 88 -18.43 -5.35 10.06
C ALA A 88 -18.34 -4.33 11.22
N LEU A 89 -18.23 -3.03 10.90
CA LEU A 89 -18.29 -1.97 11.91
C LEU A 89 -19.64 -1.87 12.58
N ILE A 90 -20.73 -1.93 11.79
CA ILE A 90 -22.11 -1.88 12.31
C ILE A 90 -22.42 -3.12 13.15
N GLU A 91 -22.01 -4.30 12.73
CA GLU A 91 -22.17 -5.53 13.50
C GLU A 91 -21.32 -5.56 14.78
N GLY A 92 -20.22 -4.79 14.82
CA GLY A 92 -19.26 -4.79 15.93
C GLY A 92 -18.23 -5.91 15.83
N THR A 93 -18.15 -6.59 14.70
CA THR A 93 -17.18 -7.65 14.43
C THR A 93 -15.79 -7.10 14.06
N ALA A 94 -15.72 -5.82 13.67
CA ALA A 94 -14.48 -5.08 13.47
C ALA A 94 -14.51 -3.72 14.17
N GLN A 95 -13.34 -3.23 14.57
CA GLN A 95 -13.13 -1.90 15.13
C GLN A 95 -12.52 -0.95 14.11
N LEU A 96 -11.86 -1.50 13.08
CA LEU A 96 -11.27 -0.78 11.98
C LEU A 96 -11.87 -1.26 10.67
N GLY A 97 -12.27 -0.33 9.83
CA GLY A 97 -12.86 -0.60 8.51
C GLY A 97 -12.10 0.11 7.41
N PRO A 98 -10.96 -0.44 6.93
CA PRO A 98 -10.23 0.17 5.82
C PRO A 98 -11.08 0.16 4.55
N MET A 99 -11.11 1.28 3.84
CA MET A 99 -11.90 1.44 2.62
C MET A 99 -11.12 2.23 1.59
N SER A 100 -11.21 1.85 0.32
CA SER A 100 -10.69 2.62 -0.83
C SER A 100 -11.72 3.61 -1.39
N ARG A 101 -12.83 3.82 -0.69
CA ARG A 101 -13.88 4.81 -0.96
C ARG A 101 -14.40 5.37 0.36
N ALA A 102 -15.06 6.51 0.31
CA ALA A 102 -15.83 6.98 1.48
C ALA A 102 -17.01 6.04 1.78
N MET A 103 -17.46 6.01 3.03
CA MET A 103 -18.74 5.39 3.40
C MET A 103 -19.88 6.12 2.69
N LYS A 104 -20.89 5.37 2.27
CA LYS A 104 -22.12 5.93 1.71
C LYS A 104 -22.96 6.56 2.83
N SER A 105 -23.85 7.48 2.47
CA SER A 105 -24.75 8.13 3.45
C SER A 105 -25.54 7.12 4.25
N GLU A 106 -26.11 6.11 3.57
CA GLU A 106 -26.92 5.08 4.20
C GLU A 106 -26.10 4.24 5.19
N GLU A 107 -24.84 3.93 4.85
CA GLU A 107 -23.91 3.18 5.74
C GLU A 107 -23.57 4.00 7.00
N ILE A 108 -23.43 5.31 6.86
CA ILE A 108 -23.18 6.23 7.98
C ILE A 108 -24.42 6.34 8.86
N ASP A 109 -25.60 6.48 8.26
CA ASP A 109 -26.88 6.61 8.98
C ASP A 109 -27.20 5.32 9.79
N GLU A 110 -26.92 4.15 9.21
CA GLU A 110 -27.09 2.87 9.91
C GLU A 110 -26.13 2.74 11.10
N PHE A 111 -24.88 3.16 10.92
CA PHE A 111 -23.89 3.17 12.02
C PHE A 111 -24.34 4.13 13.13
N GLU A 112 -24.71 5.36 12.77
CA GLU A 112 -25.17 6.38 13.72
C GLU A 112 -26.44 5.94 14.47
N LYS A 113 -27.37 5.31 13.76
CA LYS A 113 -28.59 4.75 14.38
C LYS A 113 -28.26 3.70 15.44
N LYS A 114 -27.24 2.90 15.21
CA LYS A 114 -26.86 1.83 16.15
C LYS A 114 -26.07 2.33 17.34
N PHE A 115 -25.12 3.22 17.12
CA PHE A 115 -24.16 3.64 18.14
C PHE A 115 -24.42 5.03 18.74
N GLY A 116 -25.29 5.84 18.13
CA GLY A 116 -25.60 7.19 18.57
C GLY A 116 -24.54 8.26 18.20
N TYR A 117 -23.56 7.89 17.39
CA TYR A 117 -22.52 8.79 16.87
C TYR A 117 -22.06 8.34 15.48
N LYS A 118 -21.47 9.26 14.72
CA LYS A 118 -20.95 8.95 13.38
C LYS A 118 -19.60 8.24 13.44
N PRO A 119 -19.29 7.34 12.47
CA PRO A 119 -17.97 6.74 12.38
C PRO A 119 -16.92 7.83 12.13
N LEU A 120 -15.75 7.65 12.71
CA LEU A 120 -14.60 8.54 12.44
C LEU A 120 -13.92 8.14 11.13
N GLU A 121 -13.86 9.06 10.18
CA GLU A 121 -13.07 8.90 8.94
C GLU A 121 -11.66 9.45 9.13
N VAL A 122 -10.65 8.62 8.82
CA VAL A 122 -9.24 9.03 8.78
C VAL A 122 -8.71 8.77 7.38
N LYS A 123 -8.40 9.84 6.65
CA LYS A 123 -7.78 9.73 5.31
C LYS A 123 -6.29 9.44 5.47
N VAL A 124 -5.85 8.30 4.95
CA VAL A 124 -4.50 7.77 5.20
C VAL A 124 -3.61 7.76 3.97
N ALA A 125 -4.20 7.73 2.77
CA ALA A 125 -3.49 7.71 1.50
C ALA A 125 -4.41 8.15 0.36
N VAL A 126 -3.80 8.44 -0.79
CA VAL A 126 -4.51 8.64 -2.06
C VAL A 126 -4.28 7.40 -2.92
N ASP A 127 -5.37 6.75 -3.30
CA ASP A 127 -5.33 5.63 -4.25
C ASP A 127 -5.33 6.14 -5.69
N ALA A 128 -4.55 5.51 -6.55
CA ALA A 128 -4.45 5.85 -7.96
C ALA A 128 -4.61 4.60 -8.82
N LEU A 129 -5.72 4.54 -9.55
CA LEU A 129 -5.95 3.48 -10.52
C LEU A 129 -5.24 3.82 -11.83
N ALA A 130 -4.36 2.94 -12.29
CA ALA A 130 -3.62 3.11 -13.54
C ALA A 130 -4.06 2.09 -14.60
N VAL A 131 -4.19 2.56 -15.83
CA VAL A 131 -4.45 1.69 -16.99
C VAL A 131 -3.12 1.39 -17.67
N TYR A 132 -2.79 0.11 -17.78
CA TYR A 132 -1.59 -0.38 -18.44
C TYR A 132 -1.92 -0.97 -19.80
N THR A 133 -1.05 -0.71 -20.78
CA THR A 133 -1.08 -1.37 -22.09
C THR A 133 0.23 -2.12 -22.31
N HIS A 134 0.21 -3.09 -23.21
CA HIS A 134 1.44 -3.79 -23.61
C HIS A 134 2.47 -2.80 -24.17
N LYS A 135 3.77 -3.00 -23.92
CA LYS A 135 4.86 -2.10 -24.35
C LYS A 135 4.88 -1.79 -25.85
N ASP A 136 4.41 -2.74 -26.67
CA ASP A 136 4.36 -2.62 -28.14
C ASP A 136 3.03 -2.03 -28.64
N ASN A 137 2.12 -1.65 -27.76
CA ASN A 137 0.87 -1.00 -28.12
C ASN A 137 1.16 0.41 -28.64
N PRO A 138 0.68 0.78 -29.86
CA PRO A 138 0.94 2.07 -30.46
C PRO A 138 0.22 3.25 -29.75
N ILE A 139 -0.77 2.97 -28.89
CA ILE A 139 -1.52 4.00 -28.15
C ILE A 139 -0.60 4.75 -27.21
N LYS A 140 -0.50 6.08 -27.38
CA LYS A 140 0.34 6.94 -26.54
C LYS A 140 -0.42 7.58 -25.38
N GLY A 141 -1.73 7.59 -25.40
CA GLY A 141 -2.59 8.13 -24.37
C GLY A 141 -4.06 7.95 -24.72
N LEU A 142 -4.91 8.05 -23.70
CA LEU A 142 -6.36 7.98 -23.80
C LEU A 142 -6.97 9.13 -23.02
N THR A 143 -8.06 9.69 -23.53
CA THR A 143 -8.88 10.61 -22.75
C THR A 143 -9.71 9.82 -21.73
N LEU A 144 -10.20 10.49 -20.68
CA LEU A 144 -11.09 9.84 -19.70
C LEU A 144 -12.36 9.28 -20.34
N GLN A 145 -12.89 9.96 -21.37
CA GLN A 145 -14.05 9.49 -22.12
C GLN A 145 -13.76 8.19 -22.88
N GLN A 146 -12.57 8.08 -23.48
CA GLN A 146 -12.15 6.86 -24.16
C GLN A 146 -11.96 5.71 -23.17
N VAL A 147 -11.36 5.99 -22.01
CA VAL A 147 -11.23 5.00 -20.93
C VAL A 147 -12.61 4.53 -20.45
N ASP A 148 -13.53 5.47 -20.16
CA ASP A 148 -14.91 5.15 -19.75
C ASP A 148 -15.61 4.28 -20.81
N SER A 149 -15.49 4.65 -22.08
CA SER A 149 -16.13 3.91 -23.16
C SER A 149 -15.59 2.48 -23.33
N ILE A 150 -14.27 2.28 -23.15
CA ILE A 150 -13.64 0.97 -23.22
C ILE A 150 -14.14 0.07 -22.07
N PHE A 151 -14.15 0.59 -20.85
CA PHE A 151 -14.52 -0.18 -19.67
C PHE A 151 -16.04 -0.34 -19.47
N SER A 152 -16.85 0.54 -20.07
CA SER A 152 -18.31 0.44 -20.06
C SER A 152 -18.89 -0.31 -21.27
N ASP A 153 -18.05 -0.92 -22.11
CA ASP A 153 -18.44 -1.63 -23.36
C ASP A 153 -19.29 -0.79 -24.34
N ARG A 154 -19.06 0.52 -24.35
CA ARG A 154 -19.72 1.41 -25.29
C ARG A 154 -19.01 1.35 -26.64
N LYS A 155 -19.66 0.74 -27.64
CA LYS A 155 -19.10 0.45 -28.99
C LYS A 155 -18.72 1.67 -29.86
N SER A 156 -18.79 2.89 -29.37
CA SER A 156 -18.70 4.10 -30.20
C SER A 156 -17.44 4.96 -29.98
N VAL A 157 -16.28 4.34 -29.75
CA VAL A 157 -15.05 5.09 -29.44
C VAL A 157 -13.93 4.92 -30.45
N VAL A 158 -14.17 4.19 -31.52
CA VAL A 158 -13.19 4.03 -32.60
C VAL A 158 -13.70 4.70 -33.84
#